data_56b3f76eaff0a279bf81fd0ad3cf9dd5
#
_entry.id   56b3f76eaff0a279bf81fd0ad3cf9dd5
#
_cell.length_a   1.000
_cell.length_b   1.000
_cell.length_c   1.000
_cell.angle_alpha   90.00
_cell.angle_beta   90.00
_cell.angle_gamma   90.00
#
_symmetry.space_group_name_H-M   'P 1'
#
loop_
_entity.id
_entity.type
_entity.pdbx_description
1 polymer ?
#
loop_
_entity_poly.entity_id
_entity_poly.type
_entity_poly.pdbx_seq_one_letter_code
_entity_poly.pdbx_strand_id
1 'polypeptide(L)'
;TPKSQTFALYGRNGKAFDTYSMKQAIEEGFILDVLKNYTTFQTMFELVSKIDLPEDTPEYEKQNALRLMMQYVNQHPYVINYKANMMVDYFMQHSAQKMKGQAKAIVVTSSRANAILFHQAITRRLKEKYNGEIKALVAFSGEVEINGNKYTEEKINGFGIKDNGIAVEFKQPNQRFLVVADKFQTGFDQPLLHTMFVDRKLGGVQCIQTLSRLNRCHPDKQDTLIIDF
;
A
#
# COMPACT_ATOMS: atom_id res chain seq x y z
N THR A 1 2.81 -17.11 -9.47
CA THR A 1 3.08 -17.83 -10.73
C THR A 1 1.74 -18.23 -11.34
N PRO A 2 1.51 -18.04 -12.64
CA PRO A 2 0.27 -18.49 -13.29
C PRO A 2 0.07 -19.98 -13.10
N LYS A 3 -1.10 -20.40 -12.64
CA LYS A 3 -1.40 -21.82 -12.31
C LYS A 3 -1.09 -22.79 -13.46
N SER A 4 -1.40 -22.41 -14.70
CA SER A 4 -1.17 -23.24 -15.88
C SER A 4 0.31 -23.56 -16.10
N GLN A 5 1.20 -22.59 -15.98
CA GLN A 5 2.64 -22.78 -16.12
C GLN A 5 3.23 -23.61 -14.95
N THR A 6 2.75 -23.37 -13.74
CA THR A 6 3.19 -24.12 -12.56
C THR A 6 2.78 -25.59 -12.69
N PHE A 7 1.56 -25.87 -13.14
CA PHE A 7 1.07 -27.24 -13.34
C PHE A 7 1.78 -27.96 -14.50
N ALA A 8 2.19 -27.22 -15.53
CA ALA A 8 2.97 -27.79 -16.62
C ALA A 8 4.40 -28.20 -16.20
N LEU A 9 5.02 -27.42 -15.33
CA LEU A 9 6.41 -27.64 -14.89
C LEU A 9 6.53 -28.59 -13.69
N TYR A 10 5.61 -28.51 -12.74
CA TYR A 10 5.70 -29.21 -11.45
C TYR A 10 4.49 -30.10 -11.14
N GLY A 11 3.51 -30.13 -12.03
CA GLY A 11 2.33 -30.98 -11.88
C GLY A 11 2.45 -32.33 -12.57
N ARG A 12 1.48 -33.20 -12.32
CA ARG A 12 1.34 -34.47 -13.00
C ARG A 12 0.02 -34.50 -13.76
N ASN A 13 0.06 -34.74 -15.07
CA ASN A 13 -1.13 -34.72 -15.95
C ASN A 13 -1.94 -33.42 -15.89
N GLY A 14 -1.27 -32.23 -15.81
CA GLY A 14 -1.90 -30.93 -15.75
C GLY A 14 -2.58 -30.59 -14.39
N LYS A 15 -2.39 -31.43 -13.38
CA LYS A 15 -2.88 -31.23 -12.01
C LYS A 15 -1.71 -30.97 -11.07
N ALA A 16 -1.94 -30.23 -10.01
CA ALA A 16 -0.95 -30.05 -8.96
C ALA A 16 -0.57 -31.41 -8.36
N PHE A 17 0.73 -31.61 -8.11
CA PHE A 17 1.22 -32.79 -7.40
C PHE A 17 0.77 -32.78 -5.94
N ASP A 18 0.85 -31.60 -5.33
CA ASP A 18 0.34 -31.30 -4.01
C ASP A 18 -0.12 -29.82 -3.95
N THR A 19 -1.05 -29.50 -3.09
CA THR A 19 -1.58 -28.14 -2.91
C THR A 19 -1.58 -27.76 -1.43
N TYR A 20 -0.69 -26.86 -1.08
CA TYR A 20 -0.76 -26.18 0.20
C TYR A 20 -1.48 -24.85 -0.01
N SER A 21 -2.75 -24.78 0.38
CA SER A 21 -3.59 -23.62 0.14
C SER A 21 -3.37 -22.54 1.19
N MET A 22 -3.70 -21.29 0.84
CA MET A 22 -3.68 -20.18 1.80
C MET A 22 -4.61 -20.47 2.99
N LYS A 23 -5.76 -21.13 2.75
CA LYS A 23 -6.68 -21.54 3.81
C LYS A 23 -6.02 -22.50 4.80
N GLN A 24 -5.33 -23.53 4.31
CA GLN A 24 -4.59 -24.46 5.16
C GLN A 24 -3.49 -23.75 5.97
N ALA A 25 -2.73 -22.85 5.31
CA ALA A 25 -1.69 -22.09 5.97
C ALA A 25 -2.23 -21.17 7.10
N ILE A 26 -3.45 -20.64 6.94
CA ILE A 26 -4.15 -19.87 7.97
C ILE A 26 -4.60 -20.79 9.11
N GLU A 27 -5.22 -21.92 8.79
CA GLU A 27 -5.70 -22.90 9.77
C GLU A 27 -4.55 -23.49 10.60
N GLU A 28 -3.39 -23.70 9.99
CA GLU A 28 -2.18 -24.20 10.65
C GLU A 28 -1.36 -23.10 11.35
N GLY A 29 -1.78 -21.83 11.24
CA GLY A 29 -1.14 -20.69 11.91
C GLY A 29 0.19 -20.22 11.30
N PHE A 30 0.55 -20.69 10.10
CA PHE A 30 1.75 -20.21 9.40
C PHE A 30 1.60 -18.82 8.81
N ILE A 31 0.35 -18.40 8.52
CA ILE A 31 0.02 -17.06 8.06
C ILE A 31 -1.26 -16.57 8.73
N LEU A 32 -1.43 -15.25 8.80
CA LEU A 32 -2.64 -14.61 9.34
C LEU A 32 -3.70 -14.43 8.24
N ASP A 33 -4.98 -14.51 8.63
CA ASP A 33 -6.10 -14.16 7.76
C ASP A 33 -6.24 -12.64 7.69
N VAL A 34 -5.63 -12.04 6.68
CA VAL A 34 -5.62 -10.58 6.48
C VAL A 34 -6.99 -10.01 6.07
N LEU A 35 -7.92 -10.87 5.61
CA LEU A 35 -9.24 -10.42 5.19
C LEU A 35 -10.23 -10.35 6.35
N LYS A 36 -9.90 -10.89 7.51
CA LYS A 36 -10.77 -10.89 8.69
C LYS A 36 -11.17 -9.48 9.14
N ASN A 37 -10.27 -8.50 8.98
CA ASN A 37 -10.46 -7.11 9.37
C ASN A 37 -10.27 -6.17 8.15
N TYR A 38 -10.95 -6.48 7.05
CA TYR A 38 -10.95 -5.62 5.85
C TYR A 38 -12.02 -4.54 5.99
N THR A 39 -11.63 -3.29 5.81
CA THR A 39 -12.53 -2.12 5.85
C THR A 39 -12.37 -1.30 4.59
N THR A 40 -13.48 -0.98 3.91
CA THR A 40 -13.52 -0.16 2.70
C THR A 40 -14.05 1.23 3.02
N PHE A 41 -13.34 2.28 2.60
CA PHE A 41 -13.80 3.66 2.67
C PHE A 41 -14.38 4.09 1.32
N GLN A 42 -15.70 4.03 1.15
CA GLN A 42 -16.40 4.39 -0.09
C GLN A 42 -16.66 5.89 -0.28
N THR A 43 -16.44 6.71 0.71
CA THR A 43 -17.02 8.05 0.84
C THR A 43 -16.57 9.09 -0.20
N MET A 44 -15.50 8.85 -0.95
CA MET A 44 -15.01 9.81 -1.97
C MET A 44 -15.49 9.50 -3.38
N PHE A 45 -15.96 8.30 -3.65
CA PHE A 45 -16.39 7.89 -4.99
C PHE A 45 -17.68 8.56 -5.46
N GLU A 46 -18.58 8.90 -4.53
CA GLU A 46 -19.87 9.50 -4.84
C GLU A 46 -19.77 10.95 -5.36
N LEU A 47 -18.66 11.65 -5.07
CA LEU A 47 -18.45 13.01 -5.58
C LEU A 47 -18.05 13.06 -7.06
N VAL A 48 -17.35 12.03 -7.54
CA VAL A 48 -16.87 11.96 -8.94
C VAL A 48 -17.94 11.38 -9.88
N SER A 49 -18.83 10.54 -9.38
CA SER A 49 -19.90 9.91 -10.18
C SER A 49 -21.03 10.85 -10.58
N LYS A 50 -21.03 12.11 -10.13
CA LYS A 50 -22.05 13.14 -10.45
C LYS A 50 -21.59 14.14 -11.51
N ILE A 51 -20.50 13.86 -12.24
CA ILE A 51 -20.03 14.75 -13.30
C ILE A 51 -20.84 14.42 -14.57
N ASP A 52 -21.79 15.28 -14.91
CA ASP A 52 -22.57 15.19 -16.15
C ASP A 52 -21.67 15.57 -17.34
N LEU A 53 -21.33 14.58 -18.15
CA LEU A 53 -20.74 14.79 -19.47
C LEU A 53 -21.88 14.95 -20.49
N PRO A 54 -21.69 15.75 -21.57
CA PRO A 54 -22.68 15.87 -22.64
C PRO A 54 -23.12 14.50 -23.19
N GLU A 55 -24.41 14.31 -23.43
CA GLU A 55 -24.96 13.02 -23.86
C GLU A 55 -24.36 12.48 -25.15
N ASP A 56 -23.91 13.37 -26.06
CA ASP A 56 -23.32 13.02 -27.36
C ASP A 56 -21.84 12.68 -27.32
N THR A 57 -21.20 12.64 -26.12
CA THR A 57 -19.77 12.31 -26.00
C THR A 57 -19.55 10.84 -26.29
N PRO A 58 -18.63 10.44 -27.22
CA PRO A 58 -18.31 9.06 -27.49
C PRO A 58 -17.86 8.32 -26.21
N GLU A 59 -18.27 7.06 -26.05
CA GLU A 59 -18.00 6.25 -24.85
C GLU A 59 -16.51 6.18 -24.50
N TYR A 60 -15.62 6.08 -25.50
CA TYR A 60 -14.17 6.09 -25.32
C TYR A 60 -13.67 7.42 -24.74
N GLU A 61 -14.22 8.54 -25.19
CA GLU A 61 -13.86 9.88 -24.70
C GLU A 61 -14.40 10.10 -23.29
N LYS A 62 -15.61 9.60 -22.98
CA LYS A 62 -16.17 9.60 -21.62
C LYS A 62 -15.27 8.85 -20.65
N GLN A 63 -14.82 7.65 -21.01
CA GLN A 63 -13.91 6.85 -20.17
C GLN A 63 -12.56 7.52 -19.97
N ASN A 64 -11.98 8.13 -21.01
CA ASN A 64 -10.73 8.87 -20.90
C ASN A 64 -10.88 10.13 -20.04
N ALA A 65 -11.95 10.89 -20.23
CA ALA A 65 -12.25 12.08 -19.43
C ALA A 65 -12.42 11.71 -17.94
N LEU A 66 -13.22 10.68 -17.65
CA LEU A 66 -13.39 10.18 -16.29
C LEU A 66 -12.05 9.72 -15.66
N ARG A 67 -11.21 9.02 -16.42
CA ARG A 67 -9.88 8.60 -15.94
C ARG A 67 -8.98 9.78 -15.60
N LEU A 68 -8.94 10.81 -16.46
CA LEU A 68 -8.16 12.01 -16.23
C LEU A 68 -8.69 12.81 -15.04
N MET A 69 -10.01 12.95 -14.92
CA MET A 69 -10.65 13.59 -13.79
C MET A 69 -10.37 12.85 -12.47
N MET A 70 -10.48 11.52 -12.46
CA MET A 70 -10.14 10.69 -11.31
C MET A 70 -8.66 10.83 -10.92
N GLN A 71 -7.76 10.87 -11.91
CA GLN A 71 -6.34 11.10 -11.68
C GLN A 71 -6.11 12.48 -11.05
N TYR A 72 -6.75 13.52 -11.59
CA TYR A 72 -6.65 14.89 -11.06
C TYR A 72 -7.18 14.97 -9.61
N VAL A 73 -8.36 14.39 -9.35
CA VAL A 73 -8.94 14.36 -7.99
C VAL A 73 -8.03 13.59 -7.02
N ASN A 74 -7.52 12.43 -7.42
CA ASN A 74 -6.65 11.61 -6.58
C ASN A 74 -5.28 12.24 -6.30
N GLN A 75 -4.83 13.17 -7.14
CA GLN A 75 -3.59 13.95 -6.93
C GLN A 75 -3.82 15.31 -6.31
N HIS A 76 -5.10 15.70 -6.11
CA HIS A 76 -5.41 17.00 -5.54
C HIS A 76 -4.87 17.10 -4.11
N PRO A 77 -4.14 18.16 -3.75
CA PRO A 77 -3.50 18.30 -2.44
C PRO A 77 -4.45 18.12 -1.25
N TYR A 78 -5.69 18.58 -1.37
CA TYR A 78 -6.71 18.40 -0.33
C TYR A 78 -7.03 16.93 -0.08
N VAL A 79 -7.22 16.15 -1.16
CA VAL A 79 -7.56 14.72 -1.09
C VAL A 79 -6.40 13.91 -0.49
N ILE A 80 -5.18 14.17 -0.98
CA ILE A 80 -3.96 13.54 -0.46
C ILE A 80 -3.78 13.86 1.03
N ASN A 81 -3.93 15.11 1.42
CA ASN A 81 -3.79 15.51 2.82
C ASN A 81 -4.86 14.91 3.72
N TYR A 82 -6.11 14.90 3.25
CA TYR A 82 -7.22 14.30 3.99
C TYR A 82 -6.99 12.81 4.23
N LYS A 83 -6.69 12.04 3.17
CA LYS A 83 -6.38 10.61 3.29
C LYS A 83 -5.14 10.35 4.17
N ALA A 84 -4.06 11.11 3.97
CA ALA A 84 -2.84 10.99 4.77
C ALA A 84 -3.09 11.24 6.26
N ASN A 85 -3.88 12.27 6.59
CA ASN A 85 -4.26 12.55 7.97
C ASN A 85 -5.07 11.41 8.58
N MET A 86 -6.05 10.86 7.83
CA MET A 86 -6.80 9.68 8.26
C MET A 86 -5.88 8.47 8.48
N MET A 87 -4.98 8.18 7.55
CA MET A 87 -4.04 7.06 7.66
C MET A 87 -3.19 7.18 8.94
N VAL A 88 -2.61 8.36 9.19
CA VAL A 88 -1.78 8.60 10.37
C VAL A 88 -2.61 8.50 11.64
N ASP A 89 -3.72 9.21 11.72
CA ASP A 89 -4.54 9.26 12.93
C ASP A 89 -5.12 7.88 13.26
N TYR A 90 -5.62 7.18 12.26
CA TYR A 90 -6.16 5.84 12.44
C TYR A 90 -5.08 4.83 12.89
N PHE A 91 -3.90 4.85 12.26
CA PHE A 91 -2.79 4.00 12.68
C PHE A 91 -2.38 4.28 14.13
N MET A 92 -2.24 5.54 14.49
CA MET A 92 -1.82 5.92 15.85
C MET A 92 -2.85 5.53 16.90
N GLN A 93 -4.16 5.61 16.56
CA GLN A 93 -5.23 5.27 17.46
C GLN A 93 -5.42 3.76 17.63
N HIS A 94 -5.31 2.98 16.56
CA HIS A 94 -5.73 1.57 16.56
C HIS A 94 -4.59 0.56 16.44
N SER A 95 -3.45 0.95 15.86
CA SER A 95 -2.38 0.02 15.52
C SER A 95 -1.05 0.31 16.20
N ALA A 96 -0.73 1.56 16.47
CA ALA A 96 0.59 1.98 16.92
C ALA A 96 1.09 1.26 18.17
N GLN A 97 0.20 0.94 19.11
CA GLN A 97 0.52 0.24 20.36
C GLN A 97 0.53 -1.30 20.22
N LYS A 98 0.04 -1.82 19.10
CA LYS A 98 0.11 -3.26 18.82
C LYS A 98 1.58 -3.74 18.76
N MET A 99 1.78 -5.04 19.03
CA MET A 99 3.11 -5.66 18.99
C MET A 99 4.10 -4.93 19.91
N LYS A 100 3.68 -4.64 21.13
CA LYS A 100 4.46 -3.91 22.16
C LYS A 100 4.94 -2.53 21.66
N GLY A 101 4.10 -1.83 20.91
CA GLY A 101 4.42 -0.52 20.37
C GLY A 101 5.34 -0.56 19.15
N GLN A 102 5.49 -1.70 18.45
CA GLN A 102 6.38 -1.85 17.30
C GLN A 102 5.65 -2.03 15.96
N ALA A 103 4.32 -2.06 15.96
CA ALA A 103 3.56 -2.25 14.73
C ALA A 103 3.91 -1.20 13.67
N LYS A 104 3.94 -1.60 12.41
CA LYS A 104 4.29 -0.78 11.25
C LYS A 104 3.15 -0.77 10.25
N ALA A 105 3.10 0.27 9.43
CA ALA A 105 2.11 0.45 8.37
C ALA A 105 2.77 0.52 6.98
N ILE A 106 2.07 -0.01 5.97
CA ILE A 106 2.42 0.20 4.56
C ILE A 106 1.26 0.92 3.87
N VAL A 107 1.60 1.86 3.00
CA VAL A 107 0.65 2.60 2.16
C VAL A 107 0.93 2.24 0.71
N VAL A 108 -0.01 1.55 0.07
CA VAL A 108 0.11 1.10 -1.32
C VAL A 108 -0.59 2.10 -2.23
N THR A 109 0.16 2.77 -3.09
CA THR A 109 -0.35 3.87 -3.92
C THR A 109 -0.47 3.48 -5.39
N SER A 110 -1.29 4.22 -6.13
CA SER A 110 -1.58 3.98 -7.55
C SER A 110 -0.45 4.41 -8.50
N SER A 111 0.45 5.30 -8.06
CA SER A 111 1.56 5.78 -8.88
C SER A 111 2.74 6.25 -8.03
N ARG A 112 3.91 6.37 -8.67
CA ARG A 112 5.12 6.91 -8.04
C ARG A 112 4.93 8.35 -7.59
N ALA A 113 4.22 9.17 -8.37
CA ALA A 113 3.88 10.54 -7.99
C ALA A 113 3.01 10.57 -6.72
N ASN A 114 1.97 9.71 -6.66
CA ASN A 114 1.13 9.59 -5.47
C ASN A 114 1.94 9.11 -4.26
N ALA A 115 2.88 8.18 -4.43
CA ALA A 115 3.75 7.75 -3.33
C ALA A 115 4.54 8.93 -2.73
N ILE A 116 5.08 9.81 -3.56
CA ILE A 116 5.80 11.00 -3.12
C ILE A 116 4.86 11.96 -2.39
N LEU A 117 3.69 12.26 -2.97
CA LEU A 117 2.72 13.17 -2.37
C LEU A 117 2.20 12.65 -1.01
N PHE A 118 1.85 11.36 -0.93
CA PHE A 118 1.45 10.73 0.34
C PHE A 118 2.58 10.74 1.37
N HIS A 119 3.82 10.43 0.97
CA HIS A 119 4.96 10.48 1.87
C HIS A 119 5.16 11.87 2.46
N GLN A 120 5.09 12.93 1.64
CA GLN A 120 5.20 14.32 2.09
C GLN A 120 4.07 14.68 3.06
N ALA A 121 2.83 14.32 2.74
CA ALA A 121 1.66 14.60 3.58
C ALA A 121 1.71 13.85 4.92
N ILE A 122 2.06 12.55 4.90
CA ILE A 122 2.23 11.72 6.11
C ILE A 122 3.35 12.28 6.98
N THR A 123 4.52 12.58 6.40
CA THR A 123 5.66 13.15 7.13
C THR A 123 5.30 14.47 7.79
N ARG A 124 4.58 15.36 7.09
CA ARG A 124 4.08 16.61 7.65
C ARG A 124 3.14 16.34 8.83
N ARG A 125 2.15 15.47 8.68
CA ARG A 125 1.19 15.13 9.75
C ARG A 125 1.89 14.55 10.97
N LEU A 126 2.86 13.63 10.76
CA LEU A 126 3.66 13.05 11.83
C LEU A 126 4.47 14.12 12.59
N LYS A 127 5.05 15.08 11.86
CA LYS A 127 5.80 16.18 12.47
C LYS A 127 4.91 17.12 13.27
N GLU A 128 3.76 17.50 12.72
CA GLU A 128 2.83 18.44 13.36
C GLU A 128 2.17 17.87 14.61
N LYS A 129 1.76 16.61 14.58
CA LYS A 129 0.95 16.02 15.66
C LYS A 129 1.75 15.12 16.61
N TYR A 130 2.88 14.55 16.16
CA TYR A 130 3.67 13.59 16.90
C TYR A 130 5.15 13.96 16.99
N ASN A 131 5.48 15.25 16.89
CA ASN A 131 6.82 15.83 17.06
C ASN A 131 7.92 15.19 16.19
N GLY A 132 7.56 14.43 15.15
CA GLY A 132 8.51 13.75 14.27
C GLY A 132 9.27 12.58 14.89
N GLU A 133 8.86 12.09 16.05
CA GLU A 133 9.42 10.87 16.66
C GLU A 133 9.18 9.64 15.77
N ILE A 134 8.05 9.64 15.07
CA ILE A 134 7.68 8.64 14.09
C ILE A 134 7.98 9.16 12.69
N LYS A 135 8.59 8.32 11.87
CA LYS A 135 9.04 8.66 10.52
C LYS A 135 8.38 7.78 9.47
N ALA A 136 8.39 8.28 8.24
CA ALA A 136 7.93 7.58 7.06
C ALA A 136 9.06 7.44 6.04
N LEU A 137 9.09 6.32 5.32
CA LEU A 137 9.93 6.10 4.16
C LEU A 137 9.06 5.99 2.90
N VAL A 138 9.65 6.28 1.75
CA VAL A 138 9.02 6.06 0.44
C VAL A 138 9.84 5.08 -0.39
N ALA A 139 9.16 4.22 -1.15
CA ALA A 139 9.80 3.25 -2.03
C ALA A 139 9.14 3.23 -3.41
N PHE A 140 9.93 3.56 -4.43
CA PHE A 140 9.56 3.50 -5.85
C PHE A 140 10.82 3.35 -6.71
N SER A 141 10.68 2.96 -7.97
CA SER A 141 11.84 2.79 -8.85
C SER A 141 12.02 3.97 -9.80
N GLY A 142 13.28 4.35 -10.04
CA GLY A 142 13.66 5.39 -10.99
C GLY A 142 13.43 6.82 -10.49
N GLU A 143 13.43 7.77 -11.43
CA GLU A 143 13.20 9.19 -11.19
C GLU A 143 11.75 9.56 -11.53
N VAL A 144 11.19 10.49 -10.81
CA VAL A 144 9.83 11.03 -11.03
C VAL A 144 9.89 12.55 -11.06
N GLU A 145 9.27 13.16 -12.05
CA GLU A 145 9.11 14.60 -12.12
C GLU A 145 7.71 15.02 -11.68
N ILE A 146 7.64 15.95 -10.74
CA ILE A 146 6.39 16.56 -10.25
C ILE A 146 6.60 18.08 -10.24
N ASN A 147 5.78 18.81 -11.00
CA ASN A 147 5.82 20.27 -11.09
C ASN A 147 7.24 20.81 -11.40
N GLY A 148 7.96 20.18 -12.36
CA GLY A 148 9.31 20.56 -12.75
C GLY A 148 10.42 20.14 -11.78
N ASN A 149 10.11 19.52 -10.66
CA ASN A 149 11.08 19.00 -9.70
C ASN A 149 11.28 17.49 -9.87
N LYS A 150 12.55 17.09 -9.86
CA LYS A 150 12.95 15.69 -9.99
C LYS A 150 13.17 15.05 -8.61
N TYR A 151 12.53 13.92 -8.41
CA TYR A 151 12.55 13.14 -7.16
C TYR A 151 13.09 11.74 -7.39
N THR A 152 13.95 11.29 -6.49
CA THR A 152 14.41 9.90 -6.36
C THR A 152 14.21 9.42 -4.93
N GLU A 153 14.17 8.12 -4.71
CA GLU A 153 14.09 7.54 -3.35
C GLU A 153 15.16 8.11 -2.42
N GLU A 154 16.40 8.15 -2.90
CA GLU A 154 17.55 8.62 -2.12
C GLU A 154 17.42 10.10 -1.75
N LYS A 155 16.91 10.93 -2.66
CA LYS A 155 16.71 12.36 -2.40
C LYS A 155 15.64 12.62 -1.34
N ILE A 156 14.62 11.75 -1.28
CA ILE A 156 13.49 11.91 -0.35
C ILE A 156 13.81 11.29 1.00
N ASN A 157 14.33 10.05 1.02
CA ASN A 157 14.59 9.32 2.26
C ASN A 157 15.89 9.75 2.96
N GLY A 158 16.77 10.48 2.26
CA GLY A 158 18.10 10.87 2.72
C GLY A 158 19.21 10.09 2.05
N PHE A 159 20.40 10.65 2.04
CA PHE A 159 21.56 10.08 1.36
C PHE A 159 21.98 8.73 1.96
N GLY A 160 22.32 7.78 1.07
CA GLY A 160 22.79 6.44 1.43
C GLY A 160 21.70 5.38 1.56
N ILE A 161 20.41 5.79 1.49
CA ILE A 161 19.29 4.83 1.53
C ILE A 161 18.91 4.48 0.06
N LYS A 162 19.58 3.47 -0.48
CA LYS A 162 19.32 2.93 -1.83
C LYS A 162 18.65 1.57 -1.74
N ASP A 163 17.79 1.25 -2.69
CA ASP A 163 17.20 -0.08 -2.93
C ASP A 163 17.03 -0.98 -1.69
N ASN A 164 17.98 -1.88 -1.43
CA ASN A 164 17.96 -2.76 -0.27
C ASN A 164 18.11 -2.02 1.08
N GLY A 165 18.64 -0.80 1.06
CA GLY A 165 18.78 0.04 2.25
C GLY A 165 17.43 0.46 2.85
N ILE A 166 16.38 0.65 2.04
CA ILE A 166 15.04 0.99 2.53
C ILE A 166 14.48 -0.13 3.41
N ALA A 167 14.64 -1.39 3.00
CA ALA A 167 14.18 -2.54 3.79
C ALA A 167 14.93 -2.66 5.12
N VAL A 168 16.21 -2.31 5.15
CA VAL A 168 17.03 -2.28 6.38
C VAL A 168 16.62 -1.10 7.26
N GLU A 169 16.52 0.09 6.68
CA GLU A 169 16.12 1.30 7.39
C GLU A 169 14.71 1.16 7.98
N PHE A 170 13.79 0.54 7.26
CA PHE A 170 12.43 0.30 7.77
C PHE A 170 12.37 -0.65 8.98
N LYS A 171 13.45 -1.36 9.32
CA LYS A 171 13.52 -2.13 10.58
C LYS A 171 13.69 -1.24 11.80
N GLN A 172 14.20 -0.02 11.63
CA GLN A 172 14.40 0.91 12.75
C GLN A 172 13.08 1.18 13.49
N PRO A 173 13.09 1.31 14.83
CA PRO A 173 11.88 1.45 15.65
C PRO A 173 11.06 2.71 15.31
N ASN A 174 11.71 3.79 14.92
CA ASN A 174 11.07 5.06 14.58
C ASN A 174 10.48 5.11 13.17
N GLN A 175 10.90 4.21 12.27
CA GLN A 175 10.36 4.09 10.92
C GLN A 175 9.07 3.24 10.95
N ARG A 176 7.92 3.91 11.01
CA ARG A 176 6.64 3.24 11.22
C ARG A 176 5.74 3.20 9.99
N PHE A 177 6.00 4.06 9.00
CA PHE A 177 5.26 4.11 7.74
C PHE A 177 6.19 3.84 6.56
N LEU A 178 5.73 3.01 5.61
CA LEU A 178 6.38 2.79 4.33
C LEU A 178 5.37 3.05 3.21
N VAL A 179 5.61 4.09 2.41
CA VAL A 179 4.76 4.42 1.26
C VAL A 179 5.37 3.82 0.00
N VAL A 180 4.61 3.03 -0.75
CA VAL A 180 5.14 2.28 -1.90
C VAL A 180 4.33 2.50 -3.16
N ALA A 181 5.04 2.52 -4.30
CA ALA A 181 4.47 2.39 -5.63
C ALA A 181 5.20 1.29 -6.39
N ASP A 182 4.49 0.19 -6.70
CA ASP A 182 4.96 -1.00 -7.44
C ASP A 182 6.21 -1.70 -6.88
N LYS A 183 6.88 -1.12 -5.89
CA LYS A 183 8.04 -1.70 -5.20
C LYS A 183 7.60 -2.45 -3.95
N PHE A 184 8.35 -3.49 -3.55
CA PHE A 184 8.05 -4.34 -2.39
C PHE A 184 6.73 -5.13 -2.47
N GLN A 185 6.15 -5.26 -3.65
CA GLN A 185 5.02 -6.18 -3.88
C GLN A 185 5.47 -7.65 -3.83
N THR A 186 6.77 -7.91 -4.07
CA THR A 186 7.39 -9.22 -3.94
C THR A 186 8.70 -9.09 -3.15
N GLY A 187 9.11 -10.14 -2.44
CA GLY A 187 10.41 -10.22 -1.77
C GLY A 187 10.60 -9.34 -0.52
N PHE A 188 9.57 -8.63 -0.06
CA PHE A 188 9.65 -7.81 1.15
C PHE A 188 9.17 -8.59 2.38
N ASP A 189 10.02 -8.71 3.39
CA ASP A 189 9.74 -9.41 4.62
C ASP A 189 9.87 -8.48 5.83
N GLN A 190 8.71 -8.16 6.45
CA GLN A 190 8.63 -7.34 7.65
C GLN A 190 7.54 -7.88 8.58
N PRO A 191 7.90 -8.72 9.56
CA PRO A 191 6.95 -9.34 10.48
C PRO A 191 6.14 -8.33 11.31
N LEU A 192 6.71 -7.15 11.60
CA LEU A 192 6.06 -6.08 12.35
C LEU A 192 5.02 -5.30 11.52
N LEU A 193 4.85 -5.63 10.24
CA LEU A 193 3.86 -4.99 9.39
C LEU A 193 2.46 -5.43 9.79
N HIS A 194 1.69 -4.51 10.38
CA HIS A 194 0.36 -4.77 10.95
C HIS A 194 -0.75 -4.16 10.09
N THR A 195 -0.55 -2.94 9.59
CA THR A 195 -1.57 -2.16 8.90
C THR A 195 -1.19 -1.93 7.45
N MET A 196 -2.17 -2.08 6.54
CA MET A 196 -2.03 -1.72 5.14
C MET A 196 -3.12 -0.74 4.74
N PHE A 197 -2.72 0.39 4.19
CA PHE A 197 -3.60 1.34 3.53
C PHE A 197 -3.46 1.16 2.03
N VAL A 198 -4.57 0.96 1.34
CA VAL A 198 -4.61 0.71 -0.09
C VAL A 198 -5.25 1.90 -0.79
N ASP A 199 -4.47 2.64 -1.58
CA ASP A 199 -4.93 3.76 -2.41
C ASP A 199 -4.71 3.43 -3.89
N ARG A 200 -5.14 2.23 -4.27
CA ARG A 200 -5.13 1.77 -5.67
C ARG A 200 -6.06 0.60 -5.87
N LYS A 201 -6.61 0.49 -7.06
CA LYS A 201 -7.38 -0.70 -7.44
C LYS A 201 -6.46 -1.91 -7.51
N LEU A 202 -6.72 -2.91 -6.68
CA LEU A 202 -6.04 -4.19 -6.68
C LEU A 202 -6.94 -5.25 -7.33
N GLY A 203 -6.37 -6.12 -8.16
CA GLY A 203 -7.12 -7.18 -8.82
C GLY A 203 -6.29 -8.45 -9.01
N GLY A 204 -6.98 -9.59 -9.09
CA GLY A 204 -6.39 -10.88 -9.41
C GLY A 204 -5.21 -11.27 -8.51
N VAL A 205 -4.16 -11.79 -9.12
CA VAL A 205 -2.94 -12.26 -8.43
C VAL A 205 -2.23 -11.13 -7.69
N GLN A 206 -2.26 -9.91 -8.23
CA GLN A 206 -1.61 -8.75 -7.61
C GLN A 206 -2.24 -8.41 -6.24
N CYS A 207 -3.56 -8.54 -6.11
CA CYS A 207 -4.25 -8.36 -4.83
C CYS A 207 -3.70 -9.32 -3.78
N ILE A 208 -3.64 -10.61 -4.09
CA ILE A 208 -3.13 -11.63 -3.17
C ILE A 208 -1.66 -11.36 -2.80
N GLN A 209 -0.82 -11.03 -3.79
CA GLN A 209 0.60 -10.76 -3.56
C GLN A 209 0.82 -9.53 -2.67
N THR A 210 0.02 -8.50 -2.83
CA THR A 210 0.10 -7.28 -2.03
C THR A 210 -0.38 -7.54 -0.60
N LEU A 211 -1.58 -8.10 -0.43
CA LEU A 211 -2.17 -8.34 0.89
C LEU A 211 -1.36 -9.35 1.70
N SER A 212 -0.74 -10.34 1.05
CA SER A 212 0.12 -11.34 1.72
C SER A 212 1.35 -10.75 2.41
N ARG A 213 1.68 -9.47 2.22
CA ARG A 213 2.74 -8.80 2.98
C ARG A 213 2.40 -8.70 4.47
N LEU A 214 1.12 -8.65 4.80
CA LEU A 214 0.65 -8.66 6.19
C LEU A 214 0.65 -10.04 6.84
N ASN A 215 0.72 -11.12 6.06
CA ASN A 215 0.57 -12.49 6.56
C ASN A 215 1.76 -13.01 7.39
N ARG A 216 2.83 -12.22 7.51
CA ARG A 216 4.01 -12.65 8.28
C ARG A 216 3.68 -12.78 9.76
N CYS A 217 3.94 -13.96 10.32
CA CYS A 217 3.74 -14.23 11.73
C CYS A 217 4.80 -13.55 12.59
N HIS A 218 4.37 -13.11 13.76
CA HIS A 218 5.24 -12.61 14.83
C HIS A 218 4.60 -13.01 16.17
N PRO A 219 5.36 -13.37 17.21
CA PRO A 219 4.80 -13.82 18.49
C PRO A 219 3.78 -12.85 19.11
N ASP A 220 3.99 -11.55 18.94
CA ASP A 220 3.10 -10.52 19.47
C ASP A 220 2.03 -10.05 18.46
N LYS A 221 1.90 -10.70 17.29
CA LYS A 221 0.96 -10.31 16.23
C LYS A 221 -0.25 -11.22 16.24
N GLN A 222 -1.38 -10.69 16.67
CA GLN A 222 -2.65 -11.41 16.79
C GLN A 222 -3.61 -11.13 15.63
N ASP A 223 -3.47 -9.96 15.01
CA ASP A 223 -4.36 -9.48 13.97
C ASP A 223 -3.60 -8.62 12.93
N THR A 224 -4.28 -8.28 11.86
CA THR A 224 -3.83 -7.33 10.84
C THR A 224 -5.00 -6.44 10.43
N LEU A 225 -4.70 -5.29 9.86
CA LEU A 225 -5.70 -4.31 9.45
C LEU A 225 -5.46 -3.86 8.02
N ILE A 226 -6.50 -3.89 7.19
CA ILE A 226 -6.47 -3.35 5.82
C ILE A 226 -7.55 -2.28 5.71
N ILE A 227 -7.18 -1.13 5.16
CA ILE A 227 -8.07 -0.02 4.89
C ILE A 227 -7.90 0.38 3.44
N ASP A 228 -8.99 0.37 2.68
CA ASP A 228 -9.05 0.67 1.25
C ASP A 228 -9.73 2.04 1.02
N PHE A 229 -9.20 2.85 0.09
CA PHE A 229 -9.63 4.23 -0.18
C PHE A 229 -10.18 4.40 -1.59
#